data_d7d7d141680602646f231dda038e55ea
#
_entry.id   d7d7d141680602646f231dda038e55ea
#
_cell.length_a   1.000
_cell.length_b   1.000
_cell.length_c   1.000
_cell.angle_alpha   90.00
_cell.angle_beta   90.00
_cell.angle_gamma   90.00
#
_symmetry.space_group_name_H-M   'P 1'
#
loop_
_entity.id
_entity.type
_entity.pdbx_description
1 polymer ?
#
loop_
_entity_poly.entity_id
_entity_poly.type
_entity_poly.pdbx_seq_one_letter_code
_entity_poly.pdbx_strand_id
1 'polypeptide(L)'
;MRRQADDGILLSQEAMRMTDEKGVQSIERALDIIESVAEEQDGKHLTAIAEETGLHKSTAHRIIMTLVGRGYLTKTVSGNYRLGFKLI
;
A
#
# COMPACT_ATOMS: atom_id res chain seq x y z
N MET A 1 -1.71 14.49 -21.67
CA MET A 1 -1.17 14.37 -21.38
C MET A 1 -0.44 13.97 -21.08
N ARG A 2 -0.24 13.76 -20.92
CA ARG A 2 0.45 13.39 -20.46
C ARG A 2 1.55 13.24 -20.81
N ARG A 3 2.21 13.57 -21.51
CA ARG A 3 3.12 13.46 -21.76
C ARG A 3 4.29 14.14 -21.63
N GLN A 4 4.77 15.09 -22.48
CA GLN A 4 5.81 15.77 -21.86
C GLN A 4 5.91 15.31 -20.47
N ALA A 5 4.99 14.54 -20.13
CA ALA A 5 4.88 13.95 -18.84
C ALA A 5 6.09 13.13 -18.48
N ASP A 6 6.75 12.58 -19.46
CA ASP A 6 7.89 11.71 -19.18
C ASP A 6 8.99 12.43 -18.44
N ASP A 7 9.32 13.62 -18.90
CA ASP A 7 10.38 14.38 -18.23
C ASP A 7 9.99 14.74 -16.83
N GLY A 8 8.74 15.14 -16.64
CA GLY A 8 8.27 15.49 -15.33
C GLY A 8 8.31 14.33 -14.37
N ILE A 9 7.96 13.16 -14.87
CA ILE A 9 7.94 11.98 -14.02
C ILE A 9 9.35 11.64 -13.54
N LEU A 10 10.32 11.69 -14.43
CA LEU A 10 11.68 11.38 -14.05
C LEU A 10 12.20 12.34 -13.00
N LEU A 11 11.96 13.62 -13.19
CA LEU A 11 12.42 14.61 -12.22
C LEU A 11 11.75 14.42 -10.88
N SER A 12 10.47 14.09 -10.89
CA SER A 12 9.75 13.89 -9.65
C SER A 12 10.30 12.71 -8.88
N GLN A 13 10.60 11.64 -9.58
CA GLN A 13 11.12 10.46 -8.91
C GLN A 13 12.47 10.72 -8.29
N GLU A 14 13.33 11.44 -8.99
CA GLU A 14 14.63 11.75 -8.44
C GLU A 14 14.52 12.68 -7.25
N ALA A 15 13.67 13.66 -7.35
CA ALA A 15 13.49 14.60 -6.25
C ALA A 15 12.98 13.89 -5.00
N MET A 16 12.03 12.99 -5.18
CA MET A 16 11.47 12.26 -4.04
C MET A 16 12.52 11.38 -3.40
N ARG A 17 13.35 10.75 -4.21
CA ARG A 17 14.38 9.89 -3.66
C ARG A 17 15.38 10.66 -2.83
N MET A 18 15.64 11.90 -3.23
CA MET A 18 16.64 12.70 -2.56
C MET A 18 16.14 13.44 -1.34
N THR A 19 14.84 13.77 -1.34
CA THR A 19 14.37 14.72 -0.35
C THR A 19 13.87 14.09 0.93
N ASP A 20 13.10 12.99 0.84
CA ASP A 20 12.46 12.51 2.05
C ASP A 20 12.11 11.05 1.91
N GLU A 21 13.05 10.23 2.28
CA GLU A 21 12.82 8.81 2.20
C GLU A 21 11.79 8.33 3.21
N LYS A 22 11.70 8.99 4.36
CA LYS A 22 10.78 8.53 5.38
C LYS A 22 9.32 8.76 4.99
N GLY A 23 9.02 9.94 4.46
CA GLY A 23 7.67 10.23 4.01
C GLY A 23 7.27 9.37 2.84
N VAL A 24 8.18 9.23 1.89
CA VAL A 24 7.95 8.38 0.73
C VAL A 24 7.80 6.93 1.16
N GLN A 25 8.59 6.52 2.14
CA GLN A 25 8.58 5.15 2.61
C GLN A 25 7.22 4.74 3.16
N SER A 26 6.57 5.61 3.91
CA SER A 26 5.25 5.30 4.44
C SER A 26 4.24 5.08 3.32
N ILE A 27 4.30 5.92 2.30
CA ILE A 27 3.39 5.78 1.17
C ILE A 27 3.70 4.50 0.41
N GLU A 28 4.97 4.22 0.19
CA GLU A 28 5.35 3.01 -0.53
C GLU A 28 4.90 1.76 0.20
N ARG A 29 5.05 1.76 1.52
CA ARG A 29 4.60 0.62 2.30
C ARG A 29 3.10 0.43 2.20
N ALA A 30 2.35 1.51 2.21
CA ALA A 30 0.90 1.42 2.07
C ALA A 30 0.52 0.86 0.70
N LEU A 31 1.21 1.31 -0.34
CA LEU A 31 0.93 0.83 -1.68
C LEU A 31 1.33 -0.64 -1.83
N ASP A 32 2.45 -1.03 -1.25
CA ASP A 32 2.87 -2.42 -1.27
C ASP A 32 1.81 -3.32 -0.63
N ILE A 33 1.25 -2.87 0.47
CA ILE A 33 0.22 -3.64 1.15
C ILE A 33 -1.02 -3.76 0.27
N ILE A 34 -1.44 -2.66 -0.35
CA ILE A 34 -2.60 -2.69 -1.22
C ILE A 34 -2.37 -3.64 -2.39
N GLU A 35 -1.19 -3.57 -2.98
CA GLU A 35 -0.88 -4.43 -4.11
C GLU A 35 -0.82 -5.90 -3.71
N SER A 36 -0.29 -6.18 -2.53
CA SER A 36 -0.26 -7.54 -2.01
C SER A 36 -1.68 -8.08 -1.83
N VAL A 37 -2.54 -7.27 -1.23
CA VAL A 37 -3.92 -7.68 -1.00
C VAL A 37 -4.67 -7.89 -2.32
N ALA A 38 -4.36 -7.05 -3.30
CA ALA A 38 -5.05 -7.12 -4.59
C ALA A 38 -4.77 -8.42 -5.35
N GLU A 39 -3.69 -9.11 -5.00
CA GLU A 39 -3.35 -10.36 -5.68
C GLU A 39 -4.32 -11.49 -5.36
N GLU A 40 -5.03 -11.40 -4.25
CA GLU A 40 -5.91 -12.47 -3.82
C GLU A 40 -7.34 -11.97 -3.74
N GLN A 41 -8.21 -12.59 -4.51
CA GLN A 41 -9.58 -12.18 -4.54
C GLN A 41 -10.26 -12.33 -3.18
N ASP A 42 -9.90 -13.37 -2.44
CA ASP A 42 -10.48 -13.63 -1.13
C ASP A 42 -9.77 -12.89 -0.02
N GLY A 43 -8.75 -12.14 -0.36
CA GLY A 43 -8.03 -11.39 0.63
C GLY A 43 -6.85 -12.15 1.19
N LYS A 44 -6.09 -11.48 2.05
CA LYS A 44 -4.91 -12.06 2.66
C LYS A 44 -4.90 -11.78 4.13
N HIS A 45 -4.34 -12.72 4.87
CA HIS A 45 -4.16 -12.57 6.30
C HIS A 45 -2.98 -11.66 6.60
N LEU A 46 -3.02 -11.04 7.76
CA LEU A 46 -1.96 -10.12 8.18
C LEU A 46 -0.57 -10.74 8.05
N THR A 47 -0.42 -11.99 8.46
CA THR A 47 0.89 -12.63 8.43
C THR A 47 1.43 -12.69 7.01
N ALA A 48 0.59 -13.08 6.06
CA ALA A 48 1.03 -13.18 4.67
C ALA A 48 1.39 -11.81 4.12
N ILE A 49 0.60 -10.80 4.44
CA ILE A 49 0.88 -9.45 3.97
C ILE A 49 2.21 -8.97 4.51
N ALA A 50 2.45 -9.19 5.80
CA ALA A 50 3.69 -8.76 6.42
C ALA A 50 4.89 -9.45 5.77
N GLU A 51 4.77 -10.74 5.53
CA GLU A 51 5.87 -11.48 4.92
C GLU A 51 6.16 -11.01 3.50
N GLU A 52 5.12 -10.80 2.72
CA GLU A 52 5.32 -10.40 1.33
C GLU A 52 5.86 -8.99 1.19
N THR A 53 5.50 -8.13 2.12
CA THR A 53 5.97 -6.75 2.06
C THR A 53 7.27 -6.54 2.83
N GLY A 54 7.72 -7.54 3.57
CA GLY A 54 8.94 -7.42 4.34
C GLY A 54 8.80 -6.56 5.59
N LEU A 55 7.58 -6.38 6.06
CA LEU A 55 7.32 -5.54 7.22
C LEU A 55 7.10 -6.37 8.46
N HIS A 56 7.42 -5.79 9.61
CA HIS A 56 7.00 -6.38 10.88
C HIS A 56 5.48 -6.36 10.96
N LYS A 57 4.91 -7.36 11.62
CA LYS A 57 3.46 -7.44 11.74
C LYS A 57 2.87 -6.19 12.37
N SER A 58 3.51 -5.63 13.37
CA SER A 58 2.97 -4.44 14.03
C SER A 58 2.92 -3.27 13.08
N THR A 59 3.96 -3.10 12.26
CA THR A 59 3.98 -2.02 11.28
C THR A 59 2.91 -2.24 10.22
N ALA A 60 2.84 -3.47 9.70
CA ALA A 60 1.84 -3.79 8.69
C ALA A 60 0.44 -3.57 9.23
N HIS A 61 0.19 -4.00 10.46
CA HIS A 61 -1.13 -3.85 11.06
C HIS A 61 -1.54 -2.40 11.20
N ARG A 62 -0.61 -1.55 11.62
CA ARG A 62 -0.93 -0.13 11.77
C ARG A 62 -1.31 0.51 10.44
N ILE A 63 -0.56 0.17 9.39
CA ILE A 63 -0.88 0.72 8.07
C ILE A 63 -2.20 0.16 7.57
N ILE A 64 -2.40 -1.14 7.75
CA ILE A 64 -3.65 -1.78 7.33
C ILE A 64 -4.85 -1.15 8.03
N MET A 65 -4.74 -0.91 9.33
CA MET A 65 -5.85 -0.32 10.06
C MET A 65 -6.17 1.09 9.57
N THR A 66 -5.14 1.84 9.21
CA THR A 66 -5.38 3.15 8.62
C THR A 66 -6.12 3.02 7.30
N LEU A 67 -5.71 2.07 6.47
CA LEU A 67 -6.34 1.87 5.17
C LEU A 67 -7.77 1.38 5.33
N VAL A 68 -8.02 0.51 6.31
CA VAL A 68 -9.37 0.05 6.57
C VAL A 68 -10.25 1.22 7.01
N GLY A 69 -9.73 2.05 7.90
CA GLY A 69 -10.50 3.18 8.40
C GLY A 69 -10.88 4.16 7.31
N ARG A 70 -10.11 4.21 6.25
CA ARG A 70 -10.39 5.14 5.17
C ARG A 70 -11.08 4.48 3.99
N GLY A 71 -11.39 3.19 4.07
CA GLY A 71 -12.15 2.52 3.03
C GLY A 71 -11.34 1.92 1.90
N TYR A 72 -10.02 1.93 2.01
CA TYR A 72 -9.18 1.33 0.98
C TYR A 72 -9.01 -0.16 1.16
N LEU A 73 -9.13 -0.65 2.38
CA LEU A 73 -9.14 -2.07 2.65
C LEU A 73 -10.35 -2.36 3.52
N THR A 74 -10.75 -3.63 3.54
CA THR A 74 -11.81 -4.08 4.42
C THR A 74 -11.40 -5.42 5.01
N LYS A 75 -11.89 -5.70 6.21
CA LYS A 75 -11.60 -6.95 6.88
C LYS A 75 -12.78 -7.90 6.70
N THR A 76 -12.49 -9.11 6.26
CA THR A 76 -13.54 -10.09 6.04
C THR A 76 -13.91 -10.80 7.33
N VAL A 77 -15.00 -11.54 7.29
CA VAL A 77 -15.45 -12.31 8.43
C VAL A 77 -14.38 -13.32 8.86
N SER A 78 -13.67 -13.87 7.90
CA SER A 78 -12.64 -14.86 8.20
C SER A 78 -11.35 -14.23 8.71
N GLY A 79 -11.27 -12.90 8.76
CA GLY A 79 -10.11 -12.24 9.31
C GLY A 79 -9.06 -11.84 8.27
N ASN A 80 -9.39 -12.01 7.01
CA ASN A 80 -8.50 -11.57 5.94
C ASN A 80 -8.77 -10.11 5.60
N TYR A 81 -7.84 -9.50 4.86
CA TYR A 81 -7.99 -8.13 4.37
C TYR A 81 -8.15 -8.16 2.88
N ARG A 82 -9.11 -7.39 2.38
CA ARG A 82 -9.41 -7.30 0.95
C ARG A 82 -9.43 -5.84 0.54
N LEU A 83 -9.47 -5.61 -0.77
CA LEU A 83 -9.64 -4.25 -1.27
C LEU A 83 -10.98 -3.72 -0.83
N GLY A 84 -10.97 -2.49 -0.34
CA GLY A 84 -12.18 -1.84 0.13
C GLY A 84 -12.93 -1.14 -0.98
N PHE A 85 -14.06 -0.53 -0.62
CA PHE A 85 -14.93 0.06 -1.63
C PHE A 85 -14.28 1.24 -2.36
N LYS A 86 -13.27 1.85 -1.78
CA LYS A 86 -12.61 2.96 -2.46
C LYS A 86 -11.77 2.51 -3.65
N LEU A 87 -11.49 1.21 -3.75
CA LEU A 87 -10.62 0.68 -4.79
C LEU A 87 -11.35 -0.27 -5.74
N ILE A 88 -12.66 -0.32 -5.67
CA ILE A 88 -13.44 -1.21 -6.54
C ILE A 88 -14.25 -0.45 -7.58
#